data_a96d7f56587f931463d2ea64d55891c4
#
_entry.id   a96d7f56587f931463d2ea64d55891c4
#
_cell.length_a   1.000
_cell.length_b   1.000
_cell.length_c   1.000
_cell.angle_alpha   90.00
_cell.angle_beta   90.00
_cell.angle_gamma   90.00
#
_symmetry.space_group_name_H-M   'P 1'
#
loop_
_entity.id
_entity.type
_entity.pdbx_description
1 polymer ?
#
loop_
_entity_poly.entity_id
_entity_poly.type
_entity_poly.pdbx_seq_one_letter_code
_entity_poly.pdbx_strand_id
1 'polypeptide(L)'
;MSATLDLTKQLIERASITPEDLDCQQILAQRLSDLGFKIESLPFAEVSNFWAELGAEGPLFVFAGHTDVVPPGPTEEWSYDPFAP
;
A
#
# COMPACT_ATOMS: atom_id res chain seq x y z
N MET A 1 -21.03 5.50 1.72
CA MET A 1 -19.76 4.89 2.09
C MET A 1 -18.81 4.95 0.91
N SER A 2 -17.59 5.31 1.14
CA SER A 2 -16.58 5.45 0.08
C SER A 2 -15.65 4.24 0.10
N ALA A 3 -15.53 3.55 -1.04
CA ALA A 3 -14.56 2.46 -1.17
C ALA A 3 -13.12 2.97 -1.00
N THR A 4 -12.85 4.17 -1.46
CA THR A 4 -11.53 4.80 -1.30
C THR A 4 -11.23 5.07 0.17
N LEU A 5 -12.20 5.58 0.91
CA LEU A 5 -12.03 5.84 2.34
C LEU A 5 -11.82 4.53 3.10
N ASP A 6 -12.61 3.51 2.78
CA ASP A 6 -12.49 2.20 3.43
C ASP A 6 -11.11 1.58 3.19
N LEU A 7 -10.61 1.65 1.95
CA LEU A 7 -9.27 1.17 1.64
C LEU A 7 -8.20 1.96 2.37
N THR A 8 -8.35 3.28 2.42
CA THR A 8 -7.41 4.16 3.13
C THR A 8 -7.32 3.77 4.60
N LYS A 9 -8.46 3.53 5.24
CA LYS A 9 -8.49 3.09 6.64
C LYS A 9 -7.80 1.75 6.83
N GLN A 10 -8.04 0.79 5.93
CA GLN A 10 -7.38 -0.52 5.99
C GLN A 10 -5.85 -0.38 5.92
N LEU A 11 -5.35 0.50 5.07
CA LEU A 11 -3.92 0.73 4.95
C LEU A 11 -3.35 1.42 6.19
N ILE A 12 -4.04 2.40 6.73
CA ILE A 12 -3.60 3.12 7.95
C ILE A 12 -3.53 2.18 9.16
N GLU A 13 -4.46 1.23 9.26
CA GLU A 13 -4.47 0.25 10.37
C GLU A 13 -3.23 -0.65 10.36
N ARG A 14 -2.52 -0.72 9.23
CA ARG A 14 -1.28 -1.48 9.12
C ARG A 14 -0.11 -0.54 9.45
N ALA A 15 0.51 -0.75 10.60
CA ALA A 15 1.63 0.10 11.05
C ALA A 15 2.89 -0.19 10.24
N SER A 16 2.86 0.13 8.95
CA SER A 16 3.89 -0.20 7.97
C SER A 16 5.11 0.72 8.07
N ILE A 17 5.67 0.81 9.26
CA ILE A 17 6.85 1.62 9.52
C ILE A 17 8.05 0.97 8.81
N THR A 18 8.76 1.75 8.00
CA THR A 18 9.89 1.27 7.19
C THR A 18 10.85 0.40 8.01
N PRO A 19 11.25 -0.78 7.54
CA PRO A 19 11.00 -1.39 6.21
C PRO A 19 9.78 -2.33 6.17
N GLU A 20 8.94 -2.32 7.21
CA GLU A 20 7.81 -3.23 7.32
C GLU A 20 6.68 -2.86 6.37
N ASP A 21 6.04 -3.87 5.79
CA ASP A 21 4.88 -3.67 4.92
C ASP A 21 3.56 -4.01 5.61
N LEU A 22 3.55 -4.98 6.50
CA LEU A 22 2.39 -5.45 7.26
C LEU A 22 1.17 -5.68 6.37
N ASP A 23 1.37 -6.32 5.22
CA ASP A 23 0.35 -6.70 4.25
C ASP A 23 -0.31 -5.55 3.48
N CYS A 24 0.21 -4.31 3.58
CA CYS A 24 -0.32 -3.21 2.77
C CYS A 24 -0.30 -3.53 1.29
N GLN A 25 0.81 -4.08 0.79
CA GLN A 25 0.95 -4.41 -0.63
C GLN A 25 0.02 -5.57 -1.03
N GLN A 26 -0.19 -6.53 -0.14
CA GLN A 26 -1.12 -7.63 -0.42
C GLN A 26 -2.55 -7.12 -0.57
N ILE A 27 -2.97 -6.18 0.28
CA ILE A 27 -4.30 -5.56 0.18
C ILE A 27 -4.46 -4.87 -1.18
N LEU A 28 -3.47 -4.09 -1.59
CA LEU A 28 -3.49 -3.37 -2.87
C LEU A 28 -3.43 -4.34 -4.05
N ALA A 29 -2.52 -5.32 -3.99
CA ALA A 29 -2.35 -6.29 -5.06
C ALA A 29 -3.62 -7.11 -5.27
N GLN A 30 -4.33 -7.49 -4.20
CA GLN A 30 -5.58 -8.23 -4.32
C GLN A 30 -6.63 -7.40 -5.05
N ARG A 31 -6.78 -6.13 -4.72
CA ARG A 31 -7.73 -5.26 -5.41
C ARG A 31 -7.39 -5.08 -6.88
N LEU A 32 -6.11 -4.91 -7.19
CA LEU A 32 -5.66 -4.77 -8.57
C LEU A 32 -5.85 -6.07 -9.36
N SER A 33 -5.55 -7.20 -8.72
CA SER A 33 -5.77 -8.52 -9.33
C SER A 33 -7.25 -8.74 -9.66
N ASP A 34 -8.14 -8.34 -8.76
CA ASP A 34 -9.59 -8.45 -8.98
C ASP A 34 -10.05 -7.59 -10.16
N LEU A 35 -9.32 -6.52 -10.48
CA LEU A 35 -9.59 -5.67 -11.63
C LEU A 35 -8.93 -6.15 -12.93
N GLY A 36 -8.22 -7.26 -12.87
CA GLY A 36 -7.58 -7.85 -14.06
C GLY A 36 -6.12 -7.52 -14.24
N PHE A 37 -5.49 -6.83 -13.28
CA PHE A 37 -4.06 -6.56 -13.35
C PHE A 37 -3.25 -7.83 -13.11
N LYS A 38 -2.12 -7.92 -13.80
CA LYS A 38 -1.10 -8.93 -13.51
C LYS A 38 -0.19 -8.39 -12.44
N ILE A 39 0.02 -9.17 -11.39
CA ILE A 39 0.82 -8.77 -10.24
C ILE A 39 2.15 -9.52 -10.27
N GLU A 40 3.25 -8.77 -10.09
CA GLU A 40 4.58 -9.33 -9.99
C GLU A 40 5.24 -8.81 -8.71
N SER A 41 5.63 -9.74 -7.85
CA SER A 41 6.36 -9.40 -6.63
C SER A 41 7.82 -9.11 -6.99
N LEU A 42 8.35 -7.98 -6.53
CA LEU A 42 9.71 -7.54 -6.82
C LEU A 42 10.45 -7.21 -5.54
N PRO A 43 10.70 -8.21 -4.66
CA PRO A 43 11.40 -7.93 -3.41
C PRO A 43 12.85 -7.51 -3.69
N PHE A 44 13.33 -6.56 -2.89
CA PHE A 44 14.72 -6.12 -2.93
C PHE A 44 15.26 -6.11 -1.50
N ALA A 45 16.17 -7.02 -1.21
CA ALA A 45 16.67 -7.28 0.14
C ALA A 45 15.47 -7.54 1.09
N GLU A 46 15.35 -6.79 2.18
CA GLU A 46 14.26 -6.94 3.14
C GLU A 46 13.01 -6.14 2.77
N VAL A 47 13.05 -5.44 1.64
CA VAL A 47 11.95 -4.54 1.22
C VAL A 47 11.07 -5.25 0.22
N SER A 48 9.75 -5.25 0.49
CA SER A 48 8.75 -5.76 -0.43
C SER A 48 8.36 -4.68 -1.43
N ASN A 49 8.28 -5.06 -2.68
CA ASN A 49 7.80 -4.21 -3.77
C ASN A 49 6.95 -5.05 -4.70
N PHE A 50 6.08 -4.43 -5.47
CA PHE A 50 5.39 -5.13 -6.53
C PHE A 50 5.12 -4.21 -7.73
N TRP A 51 4.94 -4.86 -8.86
CA TRP A 51 4.54 -4.25 -10.11
C TRP A 51 3.18 -4.80 -10.51
N ALA A 52 2.26 -3.94 -10.92
CA ALA A 52 0.96 -4.35 -11.41
C ALA A 52 0.74 -3.73 -12.78
N GLU A 53 0.33 -4.54 -13.75
CA GLU A 53 0.18 -4.13 -15.13
C GLU A 53 -1.16 -4.55 -15.70
N LEU A 54 -1.81 -3.64 -16.41
CA LEU A 54 -3.06 -3.91 -17.12
C LEU A 54 -2.88 -3.55 -18.58
N GLY A 55 -3.28 -4.48 -19.47
CA GLY A 55 -3.16 -4.30 -20.91
C GLY A 55 -1.79 -4.70 -21.43
N ALA A 56 -1.64 -4.72 -22.75
CA ALA A 56 -0.43 -5.19 -23.41
C ALA A 56 0.02 -4.30 -24.56
N GLU A 57 -0.76 -3.30 -24.91
CA GLU A 57 -0.50 -2.47 -26.10
C GLU A 57 -0.70 -1.00 -25.79
N GLY A 58 -0.09 -0.16 -26.61
CA GLY A 58 -0.22 1.29 -26.53
C GLY A 58 0.79 1.93 -25.59
N PRO A 59 0.67 3.24 -25.38
CA PRO A 59 1.55 3.97 -24.47
C PRO A 59 1.41 3.48 -23.04
N LEU A 60 2.52 3.50 -22.30
CA LEU A 60 2.53 3.10 -20.90
C LEU A 60 2.30 4.31 -19.99
N PHE A 61 1.30 4.19 -19.13
CA PHE A 61 1.05 5.18 -18.05
C PHE A 61 1.30 4.51 -16.71
N VAL A 62 2.11 5.12 -15.87
CA VAL A 62 2.55 4.51 -14.61
C VAL A 62 2.22 5.40 -13.43
N PHE A 63 1.58 4.81 -12.41
CA PHE A 63 1.49 5.41 -11.09
C PHE A 63 2.59 4.81 -10.22
N ALA A 64 3.33 5.66 -9.52
CA ALA A 64 4.35 5.23 -8.59
C ALA A 64 3.99 5.73 -7.19
N GLY A 65 4.09 4.84 -6.21
CA GLY A 65 3.77 5.17 -4.83
C GLY A 65 4.47 4.22 -3.88
N HIS A 66 4.24 4.41 -2.59
CA HIS A 66 4.82 3.55 -1.58
C HIS A 66 3.83 3.30 -0.45
N THR A 67 4.02 2.21 0.29
CA THR A 67 3.15 1.81 1.38
C THR A 67 3.77 2.02 2.75
N ASP A 68 5.09 2.17 2.81
CA ASP A 68 5.78 2.37 4.08
C ASP A 68 5.66 3.81 4.57
N VAL A 69 5.79 3.97 5.87
CA VAL A 69 5.73 5.29 6.51
C VAL A 69 6.92 5.45 7.46
N VAL A 70 7.24 6.71 7.74
CA VAL A 70 8.24 7.02 8.77
C VAL A 70 7.65 6.75 10.15
N PRO A 71 8.48 6.54 11.19
CA PRO A 71 7.95 6.43 12.55
C PRO A 71 7.12 7.65 12.93
N PRO A 72 5.97 7.45 13.60
CA PRO A 72 5.04 8.56 13.88
C PRO A 72 5.51 9.53 14.96
N GLY A 73 6.64 9.28 15.60
CA GLY A 73 7.10 10.08 16.72
C GLY A 73 6.33 9.76 18.01
N PRO A 74 6.41 10.66 19.01
CA PRO A 74 5.73 10.41 20.29
C PRO A 74 4.22 10.33 20.10
N THR A 75 3.64 9.17 20.44
CA THR A 75 2.19 8.95 20.25
C THR A 75 1.34 9.84 21.16
N GLU A 76 1.90 10.28 22.29
CA GLU A 76 1.21 11.18 23.22
C GLU A 76 0.98 12.58 22.63
N GLU A 77 1.68 12.94 21.57
CA GLU A 77 1.49 14.22 20.88
C GLU A 77 0.41 14.15 19.80
N TRP A 78 -0.10 12.94 19.51
CA TRP A 78 -1.19 12.77 18.55
C TRP A 78 -2.53 12.92 19.26
N SER A 79 -3.48 13.60 18.63
CA SER A 79 -4.85 13.70 19.14
C SER A 79 -5.58 12.36 19.08
N TYR A 80 -5.21 11.52 18.13
CA TYR A 80 -5.74 10.17 17.94
C TYR A 80 -4.58 9.24 17.67
N ASP A 81 -4.77 7.94 17.92
CA ASP A 81 -3.76 6.94 17.58
C ASP A 81 -3.47 7.02 16.07
N PRO A 82 -2.18 7.16 15.66
CA PRO A 82 -1.85 7.30 14.24
C PRO A 82 -2.24 6.08 13.38
N PHE A 83 -2.44 4.91 13.97
CA PHE A 83 -2.82 3.69 13.26
C PHE A 83 -4.25 3.21 13.56
N ALA A 84 -5.08 4.07 14.11
CA ALA A 84 -6.48 3.79 14.42
C ALA A 84 -7.37 4.85 13.77
N PRO A 85 -7.61 4.70 12.45
CA PRO A 85 -8.40 5.68 11.70
C PRO A 85 -9.88 5.67 12.04
#